data_928ccbabc7963ac90418d93f59066710
#
_entry.id   928ccbabc7963ac90418d93f59066710
#
_cell.length_a   1.000
_cell.length_b   1.000
_cell.length_c   1.000
_cell.angle_alpha   90.00
_cell.angle_beta   90.00
_cell.angle_gamma   90.00
#
_symmetry.space_group_name_H-M   'P 1'
#
loop_
_entity.id
_entity.type
_entity.pdbx_description
1 polymer ?
#
loop_
_entity_poly.entity_id
_entity_poly.type
_entity_poly.pdbx_seq_one_letter_code
_entity_poly.pdbx_strand_id
1 'polypeptide(L)'
;MNKHLPTMVPRLAARFVLGIAVFALATGASVMALRAQGAARTVWNGVFTAEQAAQGKAVFENKCATCHGAELNGGEMSPPLAGAMFVSNWSGQSVGDLFTRIHTTMPQNDPGSLNNAEVSQVLAYILSFNQFPAGAAPLPSDDASLGQIGITDKK
;
A
#
# COMPACT_ATOMS: atom_id res chain seq x y z
N MET A 1 -17.16 -84.53 1.23
CA MET A 1 -18.11 -83.37 1.05
C MET A 1 -17.52 -82.22 1.82
N ASN A 2 -16.67 -81.43 1.17
CA ASN A 2 -16.09 -80.22 1.77
C ASN A 2 -16.69 -78.99 1.03
N LYS A 3 -17.48 -78.22 1.74
CA LYS A 3 -18.06 -76.98 1.26
C LYS A 3 -17.05 -75.83 1.53
N HIS A 4 -16.46 -75.28 0.48
CA HIS A 4 -15.74 -74.01 0.57
C HIS A 4 -16.73 -72.84 0.68
N LEU A 5 -16.67 -72.08 1.77
CA LEU A 5 -17.33 -70.78 1.88
C LEU A 5 -16.42 -69.70 1.24
N PRO A 6 -16.96 -68.81 0.42
CA PRO A 6 -16.20 -67.67 -0.06
C PRO A 6 -16.16 -66.57 1.01
N THR A 7 -14.97 -66.13 1.35
CA THR A 7 -14.74 -64.97 2.21
C THR A 7 -15.10 -63.67 1.49
N MET A 8 -16.18 -63.08 1.92
CA MET A 8 -16.63 -61.77 1.41
C MET A 8 -15.87 -60.67 2.12
N VAL A 9 -14.83 -60.13 1.47
CA VAL A 9 -14.08 -58.95 1.98
C VAL A 9 -14.92 -57.72 1.70
N PRO A 10 -15.24 -56.90 2.72
CA PRO A 10 -16.08 -55.72 2.48
C PRO A 10 -15.27 -54.60 1.76
N ARG A 11 -15.61 -54.38 0.50
CA ARG A 11 -15.04 -53.28 -0.34
C ARG A 11 -15.45 -51.84 0.14
N LEU A 12 -16.13 -51.73 1.27
CA LEU A 12 -16.59 -50.45 1.82
C LEU A 12 -15.48 -49.69 2.58
N ALA A 13 -14.51 -50.38 3.19
CA ALA A 13 -13.49 -49.71 4.03
C ALA A 13 -12.51 -48.84 3.21
N ALA A 14 -12.22 -49.21 1.95
CA ALA A 14 -11.28 -48.48 1.11
C ALA A 14 -11.81 -47.12 0.61
N ARG A 15 -13.12 -46.94 0.53
CA ARG A 15 -13.71 -45.64 0.06
C ARG A 15 -13.75 -44.59 1.16
N PHE A 16 -13.85 -44.97 2.42
CA PHE A 16 -13.85 -44.03 3.56
C PHE A 16 -12.46 -43.46 3.83
N VAL A 17 -11.39 -44.23 3.67
CA VAL A 17 -10.01 -43.76 3.91
C VAL A 17 -9.59 -42.73 2.85
N LEU A 18 -10.02 -42.88 1.58
CA LEU A 18 -9.70 -41.96 0.49
C LEU A 18 -10.42 -40.62 0.65
N GLY A 19 -11.66 -40.62 1.15
CA GLY A 19 -12.45 -39.40 1.39
C GLY A 19 -11.86 -38.53 2.52
N ILE A 20 -11.34 -39.11 3.57
CA ILE A 20 -10.75 -38.39 4.71
C ILE A 20 -9.41 -37.76 4.30
N ALA A 21 -8.60 -38.43 3.47
CA ALA A 21 -7.32 -37.90 3.01
C ALA A 21 -7.48 -36.69 2.07
N VAL A 22 -8.50 -36.69 1.20
CA VAL A 22 -8.81 -35.56 0.29
C VAL A 22 -9.35 -34.36 1.07
N PHE A 23 -10.16 -34.59 2.11
CA PHE A 23 -10.70 -33.52 2.94
C PHE A 23 -9.62 -32.83 3.80
N ALA A 24 -8.64 -33.59 4.29
CA ALA A 24 -7.52 -33.04 5.08
C ALA A 24 -6.56 -32.18 4.22
N LEU A 25 -6.39 -32.50 2.94
CA LEU A 25 -5.57 -31.71 2.00
C LEU A 25 -6.27 -30.40 1.60
N ALA A 26 -7.59 -30.37 1.47
CA ALA A 26 -8.35 -29.17 1.11
C ALA A 26 -8.38 -28.12 2.25
N THR A 27 -8.42 -28.57 3.51
CA THR A 27 -8.41 -27.66 4.67
C THR A 27 -7.02 -27.04 4.94
N GLY A 28 -5.93 -27.74 4.59
CA GLY A 28 -4.57 -27.25 4.75
C GLY A 28 -4.24 -26.07 3.81
N ALA A 29 -4.76 -26.07 2.58
CA ALA A 29 -4.54 -25.01 1.62
C ALA A 29 -5.28 -23.70 1.98
N SER A 30 -6.45 -23.79 2.60
CA SER A 30 -7.26 -22.63 3.00
C SER A 30 -6.64 -21.86 4.17
N VAL A 31 -5.93 -22.50 5.08
CA VAL A 31 -5.27 -21.85 6.23
C VAL A 31 -4.00 -21.10 5.79
N MET A 32 -3.33 -21.53 4.71
CA MET A 32 -2.16 -20.85 4.18
C MET A 32 -2.51 -19.56 3.43
N ALA A 33 -3.66 -19.49 2.79
CA ALA A 33 -4.13 -18.28 2.09
C ALA A 33 -4.51 -17.14 3.06
N LEU A 34 -4.95 -17.45 4.29
CA LEU A 34 -5.30 -16.42 5.28
C LEU A 34 -4.07 -15.76 5.94
N ARG A 35 -2.89 -16.39 5.88
CA ARG A 35 -1.65 -15.82 6.44
C ARG A 35 -0.91 -14.89 5.50
N ALA A 36 -1.35 -14.75 4.27
CA ALA A 36 -0.75 -13.86 3.28
C ALA A 36 -1.33 -12.43 3.29
N GLN A 37 -2.22 -12.10 4.23
CA GLN A 37 -2.56 -10.71 4.51
C GLN A 37 -1.42 -10.11 5.33
N GLY A 38 -0.37 -9.69 4.62
CA GLY A 38 0.74 -8.95 5.21
C GLY A 38 0.21 -7.75 6.00
N ALA A 39 0.90 -7.38 7.08
CA ALA A 39 0.58 -6.18 7.82
C ALA A 39 0.37 -5.00 6.85
N ALA A 40 -0.67 -4.21 7.09
CA ALA A 40 -0.98 -3.07 6.24
C ALA A 40 0.27 -2.20 6.06
N ARG A 41 0.64 -1.90 4.81
CA ARG A 41 1.81 -1.06 4.52
C ARG A 41 1.53 0.35 5.02
N THR A 42 2.53 0.95 5.61
CA THR A 42 2.47 2.35 6.02
C THR A 42 3.65 3.13 5.43
N VAL A 43 3.61 4.44 5.53
CA VAL A 43 4.71 5.33 5.12
C VAL A 43 6.04 5.01 5.83
N TRP A 44 6.02 4.26 6.93
CA TRP A 44 7.21 3.80 7.66
C TRP A 44 7.90 2.57 7.05
N ASN A 45 7.30 1.95 6.03
CA ASN A 45 7.85 0.74 5.40
C ASN A 45 8.76 1.00 4.18
N GLY A 46 9.29 2.21 4.04
CA GLY A 46 10.18 2.54 2.93
C GLY A 46 9.46 2.42 1.58
N VAL A 47 8.41 3.21 1.39
CA VAL A 47 7.48 3.09 0.25
C VAL A 47 7.88 3.90 -0.98
N PHE A 48 8.96 4.68 -0.91
CA PHE A 48 9.51 5.50 -2.00
C PHE A 48 11.04 5.39 -2.04
N THR A 49 11.68 5.79 -3.14
CA THR A 49 13.15 5.84 -3.23
C THR A 49 13.69 7.26 -3.03
N ALA A 50 14.96 7.37 -2.63
CA ALA A 50 15.62 8.66 -2.48
C ALA A 50 15.70 9.43 -3.82
N GLU A 51 15.91 8.70 -4.93
CA GLU A 51 15.93 9.28 -6.27
C GLU A 51 14.57 9.87 -6.65
N GLN A 52 13.49 9.14 -6.35
CA GLN A 52 12.14 9.63 -6.61
C GLN A 52 11.84 10.89 -5.78
N ALA A 53 12.25 10.94 -4.52
CA ALA A 53 12.12 12.12 -3.69
C ALA A 53 12.93 13.31 -4.23
N ALA A 54 14.13 13.07 -4.74
CA ALA A 54 14.95 14.12 -5.37
C ALA A 54 14.30 14.67 -6.65
N GLN A 55 13.71 13.82 -7.49
CA GLN A 55 12.92 14.23 -8.65
C GLN A 55 11.69 15.04 -8.23
N GLY A 56 11.00 14.60 -7.18
CA GLY A 56 9.82 15.28 -6.63
C GLY A 56 10.15 16.66 -6.06
N LYS A 57 11.35 16.85 -5.51
CA LYS A 57 11.83 18.15 -5.06
C LYS A 57 11.84 19.16 -6.22
N ALA A 58 12.37 18.79 -7.37
CA ALA A 58 12.43 19.68 -8.54
C ALA A 58 11.02 20.05 -9.03
N VAL A 59 10.08 19.11 -9.05
CA VAL A 59 8.67 19.39 -9.38
C VAL A 59 8.05 20.32 -8.35
N PHE A 60 8.27 20.06 -7.06
CA PHE A 60 7.73 20.87 -5.96
C PHE A 60 8.24 22.31 -6.03
N GLU A 61 9.53 22.53 -6.21
CA GLU A 61 10.13 23.85 -6.33
C GLU A 61 9.51 24.67 -7.48
N ASN A 62 9.22 24.03 -8.60
CA ASN A 62 8.66 24.68 -9.77
C ASN A 62 7.15 24.92 -9.71
N LYS A 63 6.39 24.03 -9.06
CA LYS A 63 4.93 24.01 -9.15
C LYS A 63 4.19 24.30 -7.84
N CYS A 64 4.85 24.11 -6.69
CA CYS A 64 4.20 24.12 -5.39
C CYS A 64 4.77 25.16 -4.41
N ALA A 65 6.10 25.41 -4.47
CA ALA A 65 6.82 26.19 -3.48
C ALA A 65 6.34 27.64 -3.37
N THR A 66 5.83 28.23 -4.46
CA THR A 66 5.29 29.60 -4.46
C THR A 66 4.18 29.79 -3.43
N CYS A 67 3.32 28.78 -3.25
CA CYS A 67 2.22 28.81 -2.27
C CYS A 67 2.57 28.10 -0.96
N HIS A 68 3.19 26.91 -1.04
CA HIS A 68 3.46 26.10 0.13
C HIS A 68 4.80 26.41 0.84
N GLY A 69 5.58 27.35 0.30
CA GLY A 69 6.92 27.69 0.82
C GLY A 69 7.97 26.64 0.48
N ALA A 70 9.23 27.06 0.36
CA ALA A 70 10.36 26.16 0.07
C ALA A 70 10.58 25.12 1.20
N GLU A 71 10.26 25.50 2.43
CA GLU A 71 10.35 24.66 3.63
C GLU A 71 9.04 23.92 3.96
N LEU A 72 8.10 23.84 3.02
CA LEU A 72 6.81 23.17 3.18
C LEU A 72 5.97 23.68 4.37
N ASN A 73 6.27 24.89 4.87
CA ASN A 73 5.60 25.45 6.05
C ASN A 73 4.19 26.00 5.75
N GLY A 74 3.80 26.05 4.47
CA GLY A 74 2.56 26.68 4.05
C GLY A 74 2.63 28.22 4.06
N GLY A 75 1.47 28.85 3.98
CA GLY A 75 1.29 30.30 4.01
C GLY A 75 -0.14 30.67 4.44
N GLU A 76 -0.53 31.93 4.26
CA GLU A 76 -1.86 32.39 4.66
C GLU A 76 -3.01 31.59 4.04
N MET A 77 -2.85 31.15 2.78
CA MET A 77 -3.88 30.44 2.01
C MET A 77 -3.54 28.97 1.74
N SER A 78 -2.36 28.51 2.15
CA SER A 78 -1.86 27.17 1.83
C SER A 78 -1.49 26.43 3.10
N PRO A 79 -2.02 25.23 3.32
CA PRO A 79 -1.69 24.46 4.52
C PRO A 79 -0.23 24.02 4.51
N PRO A 80 0.39 23.81 5.69
CA PRO A 80 1.70 23.23 5.79
C PRO A 80 1.68 21.78 5.26
N LEU A 81 2.74 21.43 4.53
CA LEU A 81 2.97 20.08 4.00
C LEU A 81 4.07 19.34 4.77
N ALA A 82 4.53 19.90 5.89
CA ALA A 82 5.52 19.32 6.77
C ALA A 82 5.15 19.44 8.25
N GLY A 83 5.83 18.61 9.06
CA GLY A 83 5.74 18.64 10.51
C GLY A 83 4.47 18.02 11.08
N ALA A 84 4.25 18.30 12.39
CA ALA A 84 3.16 17.68 13.14
C ALA A 84 1.77 17.95 12.55
N MET A 85 1.56 19.13 11.98
CA MET A 85 0.27 19.48 11.36
C MET A 85 -0.01 18.64 10.10
N PHE A 86 0.99 18.44 9.24
CA PHE A 86 0.84 17.56 8.09
C PHE A 86 0.50 16.13 8.52
N VAL A 87 1.29 15.58 9.44
CA VAL A 87 1.06 14.22 9.94
C VAL A 87 -0.31 14.08 10.61
N SER A 88 -0.71 15.06 11.42
CA SER A 88 -2.03 15.05 12.08
C SER A 88 -3.19 15.12 11.08
N ASN A 89 -3.07 15.93 10.03
CA ASN A 89 -4.13 16.10 9.03
C ASN A 89 -4.30 14.85 8.16
N TRP A 90 -3.24 14.08 7.95
CA TRP A 90 -3.24 12.92 7.05
C TRP A 90 -3.20 11.58 7.78
N SER A 91 -2.95 11.55 9.09
CA SER A 91 -2.95 10.31 9.86
C SER A 91 -4.33 9.62 9.81
N GLY A 92 -4.30 8.32 9.52
CA GLY A 92 -5.51 7.52 9.33
C GLY A 92 -6.07 7.53 7.90
N GLN A 93 -5.49 8.33 6.99
CA GLN A 93 -5.79 8.33 5.56
C GLN A 93 -4.73 7.53 4.80
N SER A 94 -4.96 7.26 3.52
CA SER A 94 -3.99 6.60 2.64
C SER A 94 -3.15 7.61 1.85
N VAL A 95 -2.02 7.14 1.33
CA VAL A 95 -1.23 7.89 0.34
C VAL A 95 -2.03 8.10 -0.95
N GLY A 96 -2.97 7.20 -1.28
CA GLY A 96 -3.91 7.35 -2.38
C GLY A 96 -4.85 8.54 -2.22
N ASP A 97 -5.35 8.78 -1.00
CA ASP A 97 -6.20 9.95 -0.71
C ASP A 97 -5.42 11.26 -0.94
N LEU A 98 -4.17 11.31 -0.48
CA LEU A 98 -3.29 12.45 -0.68
C LEU A 98 -2.91 12.62 -2.16
N PHE A 99 -2.65 11.52 -2.89
CA PHE A 99 -2.42 11.52 -4.32
C PHE A 99 -3.60 12.12 -5.08
N THR A 100 -4.80 11.61 -4.84
CA THR A 100 -6.03 12.10 -5.46
C THR A 100 -6.25 13.58 -5.17
N ARG A 101 -6.02 14.00 -3.94
CA ARG A 101 -6.11 15.41 -3.56
C ARG A 101 -5.17 16.29 -4.38
N ILE A 102 -3.88 15.91 -4.47
CA ILE A 102 -2.90 16.68 -5.25
C ILE A 102 -3.28 16.66 -6.73
N HIS A 103 -3.52 15.48 -7.29
CA HIS A 103 -3.77 15.31 -8.72
C HIS A 103 -5.00 16.08 -9.21
N THR A 104 -6.05 16.17 -8.40
CA THR A 104 -7.31 16.80 -8.81
C THR A 104 -7.42 18.28 -8.47
N THR A 105 -6.66 18.79 -7.49
CA THR A 105 -6.85 20.16 -7.00
C THR A 105 -5.58 21.02 -7.01
N MET A 106 -4.41 20.43 -7.31
CA MET A 106 -3.13 21.14 -7.31
C MET A 106 -2.41 21.03 -8.67
N PRO A 107 -1.61 22.04 -9.04
CA PRO A 107 -1.54 23.38 -8.45
C PRO A 107 -2.89 24.11 -8.55
N GLN A 108 -3.25 24.93 -7.57
CA GLN A 108 -4.57 25.56 -7.52
C GLN A 108 -4.87 26.49 -8.73
N ASN A 109 -3.83 27.03 -9.33
CA ASN A 109 -3.95 27.88 -10.54
C ASN A 109 -4.04 27.04 -11.84
N ASP A 110 -3.78 25.73 -11.80
CA ASP A 110 -3.84 24.81 -12.94
C ASP A 110 -4.10 23.37 -12.47
N PRO A 111 -5.30 23.10 -11.89
CA PRO A 111 -5.63 21.78 -11.34
C PRO A 111 -5.59 20.67 -12.39
N GLY A 112 -5.00 19.53 -12.05
CA GLY A 112 -4.90 18.37 -12.93
C GLY A 112 -3.80 18.48 -14.00
N SER A 113 -2.95 19.51 -13.96
CA SER A 113 -1.84 19.69 -14.92
C SER A 113 -0.64 18.76 -14.67
N LEU A 114 -0.53 18.19 -13.46
CA LEU A 114 0.50 17.21 -13.15
C LEU A 114 0.08 15.82 -13.60
N ASN A 115 0.98 15.11 -14.29
CA ASN A 115 0.74 13.71 -14.59
C ASN A 115 0.96 12.82 -13.35
N ASN A 116 0.51 11.57 -13.40
CA ASN A 116 0.58 10.64 -12.28
C ASN A 116 2.01 10.43 -11.74
N ALA A 117 3.01 10.41 -12.61
CA ALA A 117 4.40 10.25 -12.19
C ALA A 117 4.91 11.47 -11.42
N GLU A 118 4.58 12.69 -11.89
CA GLU A 118 4.95 13.93 -11.19
C GLU A 118 4.29 14.03 -9.82
N VAL A 119 3.01 13.66 -9.71
CA VAL A 119 2.31 13.63 -8.41
C VAL A 119 2.96 12.62 -7.47
N SER A 120 3.29 11.41 -7.95
CA SER A 120 3.98 10.40 -7.15
C SER A 120 5.38 10.85 -6.70
N GLN A 121 6.12 11.55 -7.56
CA GLN A 121 7.42 12.14 -7.21
C GLN A 121 7.27 13.23 -6.13
N VAL A 122 6.31 14.14 -6.27
CA VAL A 122 6.02 15.17 -5.26
C VAL A 122 5.63 14.54 -3.93
N LEU A 123 4.83 13.49 -3.93
CA LEU A 123 4.49 12.73 -2.73
C LEU A 123 5.74 12.13 -2.07
N ALA A 124 6.62 11.50 -2.83
CA ALA A 124 7.87 10.96 -2.33
C ALA A 124 8.73 12.05 -1.67
N TYR A 125 8.78 13.25 -2.25
CA TYR A 125 9.48 14.39 -1.65
C TYR A 125 8.82 14.85 -0.34
N ILE A 126 7.50 15.02 -0.31
CA ILE A 126 6.77 15.40 0.90
C ILE A 126 7.00 14.37 2.03
N LEU A 127 6.90 13.07 1.72
CA LEU A 127 7.16 12.01 2.68
C LEU A 127 8.61 12.04 3.19
N SER A 128 9.57 12.21 2.30
CA SER A 128 10.99 12.34 2.65
C SER A 128 11.26 13.55 3.55
N PHE A 129 10.66 14.69 3.24
CA PHE A 129 10.80 15.91 4.03
C PHE A 129 10.24 15.74 5.45
N ASN A 130 9.17 14.94 5.58
CA ASN A 130 8.58 14.55 6.86
C ASN A 130 9.32 13.40 7.56
N GLN A 131 10.54 13.07 7.15
CA GLN A 131 11.42 12.08 7.77
C GLN A 131 10.89 10.63 7.71
N PHE A 132 9.96 10.31 6.81
CA PHE A 132 9.63 8.93 6.54
C PHE A 132 10.80 8.25 5.79
N PRO A 133 11.09 6.96 6.08
CA PRO A 133 12.26 6.30 5.49
C PRO A 133 12.08 6.03 4.00
N ALA A 134 13.13 6.26 3.23
CA ALA A 134 13.22 5.76 1.86
C ALA A 134 13.42 4.23 1.87
N GLY A 135 12.97 3.58 0.79
CA GLY A 135 13.12 2.15 0.55
C GLY A 135 13.79 1.85 -0.79
N ALA A 136 13.69 0.59 -1.20
CA ALA A 136 14.31 0.09 -2.43
C ALA A 136 13.40 0.20 -3.67
N ALA A 137 12.11 0.41 -3.49
CA ALA A 137 11.13 0.49 -4.58
C ALA A 137 10.51 1.90 -4.63
N PRO A 138 10.27 2.44 -5.83
CA PRO A 138 9.59 3.73 -5.97
C PRO A 138 8.14 3.63 -5.50
N LEU A 139 7.60 4.76 -5.05
CA LEU A 139 6.19 4.93 -4.78
C LEU A 139 5.41 4.73 -6.09
N PRO A 140 4.37 3.90 -6.11
CA PRO A 140 3.51 3.73 -7.27
C PRO A 140 2.87 5.05 -7.74
N SER A 141 2.34 5.05 -8.96
CA SER A 141 1.64 6.21 -9.53
C SER A 141 0.19 5.88 -9.90
N ASP A 142 -0.41 4.91 -9.23
CA ASP A 142 -1.80 4.50 -9.40
C ASP A 142 -2.55 4.47 -8.06
N ASP A 143 -3.81 4.90 -8.07
CA ASP A 143 -4.65 5.03 -6.88
C ASP A 143 -4.82 3.70 -6.11
N ALA A 144 -4.94 2.58 -6.80
CA ALA A 144 -5.22 1.29 -6.18
C ALA A 144 -4.05 0.82 -5.31
N SER A 145 -2.82 0.95 -5.81
CA SER A 145 -1.59 0.63 -5.07
C SER A 145 -1.33 1.62 -3.93
N LEU A 146 -1.52 2.92 -4.19
CA LEU A 146 -1.33 3.98 -3.20
C LEU A 146 -2.37 3.92 -2.07
N GLY A 147 -3.61 3.50 -2.37
CA GLY A 147 -4.67 3.30 -1.40
C GLY A 147 -4.37 2.21 -0.36
N GLN A 148 -3.38 1.33 -0.62
CA GLN A 148 -2.94 0.29 0.31
C GLN A 148 -1.83 0.77 1.28
N ILE A 149 -1.41 2.04 1.19
CA ILE A 149 -0.34 2.62 2.01
C ILE A 149 -0.94 3.62 2.98
N GLY A 150 -1.00 3.27 4.26
CA GLY A 150 -1.52 4.14 5.30
C GLY A 150 -0.52 5.23 5.70
N ILE A 151 -1.02 6.44 5.95
CA ILE A 151 -0.27 7.52 6.59
C ILE A 151 -0.52 7.42 8.11
N THR A 152 0.55 7.37 8.89
CA THR A 152 0.45 7.25 10.36
C THR A 152 1.66 7.92 11.02
N ASP A 153 1.45 8.46 12.20
CA ASP A 153 2.47 9.00 13.09
C ASP A 153 3.27 7.91 13.84
N LYS A 154 2.78 6.67 13.81
CA LYS A 154 3.38 5.54 14.55
C LYS A 154 4.22 4.65 13.62
N LYS A 155 5.42 4.35 14.09
CA LYS A 155 6.33 3.35 13.48
C LYS A 155 5.86 1.93 13.77
#